data_c9e3d4aa178eb051681c0af557bc99be
#
_entry.id   c9e3d4aa178eb051681c0af557bc99be
#
_cell.length_a   1.000
_cell.length_b   1.000
_cell.length_c   1.000
_cell.angle_alpha   90.00
_cell.angle_beta   90.00
_cell.angle_gamma   90.00
#
_symmetry.space_group_name_H-M   'P 1'
#
loop_
_entity.id
_entity.type
_entity.pdbx_description
1 polymer ?
#
loop_
_entity_poly.entity_id
_entity_poly.type
_entity_poly.pdbx_seq_one_letter_code
_entity_poly.pdbx_strand_id
1 'polypeptide(L)'
;MRALLLLALLLALVLGQRLVAPEEVARAQVIQKALPAVVRVQGSALSPGGEDVVGTGFFVGPSQVVTNYHVIRDLKDLTVRLADGRTFLAERYAVDPGIDLALLTVRGARAPGVLTFAQVEARRLPLGMGVVLVGFPYGQGPLASFGILSGVGPLEVPLPDPSVGAEVGTYLFTDAPLTVGNSGSPLLNLQG
;
A
#
# COMPACT_ATOMS: atom_id res chain seq x y z
N MET A 1 29.63 42.31 16.87
CA MET A 1 29.73 40.81 16.94
C MET A 1 28.43 40.12 17.27
N ARG A 2 27.68 40.47 18.35
CA ARG A 2 26.43 39.81 18.73
C ARG A 2 25.32 39.93 17.68
N ALA A 3 25.20 41.10 16.99
CA ALA A 3 24.17 41.29 15.96
C ALA A 3 24.43 40.47 14.69
N LEU A 4 25.70 40.29 14.29
CA LEU A 4 26.06 39.43 13.15
C LEU A 4 25.83 37.93 13.42
N LEU A 5 26.06 37.48 14.65
CA LEU A 5 25.80 36.12 15.08
C LEU A 5 24.29 35.83 15.08
N LEU A 6 23.45 36.75 15.55
CA LEU A 6 22.00 36.63 15.51
C LEU A 6 21.46 36.61 14.08
N LEU A 7 22.02 37.43 13.18
CA LEU A 7 21.63 37.46 11.76
C LEU A 7 22.01 36.15 11.07
N ALA A 8 23.21 35.61 11.35
CA ALA A 8 23.65 34.32 10.83
C ALA A 8 22.81 33.15 11.35
N LEU A 9 22.38 33.16 12.63
CA LEU A 9 21.49 32.16 13.22
C LEU A 9 20.09 32.23 12.58
N LEU A 10 19.56 33.44 12.39
CA LEU A 10 18.27 33.64 11.71
C LEU A 10 18.31 33.19 10.24
N LEU A 11 19.40 33.50 9.53
CA LEU A 11 19.62 33.06 8.15
C LEU A 11 19.73 31.52 8.06
N ALA A 12 20.44 30.90 9.00
CA ALA A 12 20.55 29.44 9.10
C ALA A 12 19.20 28.77 9.42
N LEU A 13 18.36 29.38 10.27
CA LEU A 13 17.00 28.90 10.53
C LEU A 13 16.08 29.02 9.30
N VAL A 14 16.17 30.13 8.57
CA VAL A 14 15.37 30.36 7.34
C VAL A 14 15.85 29.45 6.19
N LEU A 15 17.16 29.21 6.07
CA LEU A 15 17.72 28.26 5.11
C LEU A 15 17.41 26.81 5.52
N GLY A 16 17.41 26.50 6.81
CA GLY A 16 17.03 25.17 7.30
C GLY A 16 15.58 24.79 7.03
N GLN A 17 14.67 25.77 7.01
CA GLN A 17 13.25 25.55 6.66
C GLN A 17 13.01 25.34 5.16
N ARG A 18 14.03 25.59 4.30
CA ARG A 18 13.96 25.35 2.84
C ARG A 18 14.66 24.08 2.36
N LEU A 19 15.14 23.24 3.29
CA LEU A 19 15.89 22.02 2.95
C LEU A 19 14.99 20.86 2.49
N VAL A 20 13.68 20.96 2.61
CA VAL A 20 12.74 19.92 2.17
C VAL A 20 11.88 20.50 1.06
N ALA A 21 11.91 19.89 -0.13
CA ALA A 21 11.08 20.29 -1.24
C ALA A 21 9.58 20.10 -0.91
N PRO A 22 8.67 20.95 -1.43
CA PRO A 22 7.23 20.80 -1.19
C PRO A 22 6.70 19.40 -1.51
N GLU A 23 7.24 18.76 -2.55
CA GLU A 23 6.89 17.39 -2.91
C GLU A 23 7.33 16.36 -1.87
N GLU A 24 8.47 16.55 -1.22
CA GLU A 24 8.93 15.67 -0.14
C GLU A 24 8.04 15.80 1.09
N VAL A 25 7.58 17.00 1.39
CA VAL A 25 6.60 17.23 2.46
C VAL A 25 5.28 16.53 2.13
N ALA A 26 4.79 16.68 0.89
CA ALA A 26 3.57 16.04 0.43
C ALA A 26 3.69 14.51 0.53
N ARG A 27 4.80 13.92 0.09
CA ARG A 27 5.07 12.48 0.24
C ARG A 27 5.03 12.02 1.68
N ALA A 28 5.71 12.73 2.57
CA ALA A 28 5.73 12.40 3.99
C ALA A 28 4.33 12.45 4.60
N GLN A 29 3.53 13.46 4.25
CA GLN A 29 2.15 13.61 4.71
C GLN A 29 1.26 12.47 4.22
N VAL A 30 1.35 12.09 2.95
CA VAL A 30 0.59 10.96 2.38
C VAL A 30 0.95 9.66 3.06
N ILE A 31 2.23 9.38 3.27
CA ILE A 31 2.69 8.19 3.99
C ILE A 31 2.10 8.15 5.40
N GLN A 32 2.24 9.23 6.17
CA GLN A 32 1.71 9.30 7.54
C GLN A 32 0.20 9.13 7.60
N LYS A 33 -0.53 9.70 6.64
CA LYS A 33 -1.99 9.57 6.53
C LYS A 33 -2.42 8.14 6.19
N ALA A 34 -1.66 7.44 5.33
CA ALA A 34 -1.97 6.10 4.89
C ALA A 34 -1.61 5.02 5.91
N LEU A 35 -0.51 5.19 6.67
CA LEU A 35 0.00 4.20 7.61
C LEU A 35 -1.06 3.57 8.53
N PRO A 36 -2.01 4.34 9.12
CA PRO A 36 -3.03 3.75 9.98
C PRO A 36 -4.00 2.82 9.26
N ALA A 37 -4.15 2.98 7.94
CA ALA A 37 -5.05 2.16 7.13
C ALA A 37 -4.38 0.90 6.57
N VAL A 38 -3.04 0.86 6.49
CA VAL A 38 -2.30 -0.24 5.87
C VAL A 38 -2.01 -1.33 6.90
N VAL A 39 -2.22 -2.58 6.51
CA VAL A 39 -2.09 -3.75 7.38
C VAL A 39 -1.26 -4.84 6.74
N ARG A 40 -0.56 -5.61 7.56
CA ARG A 40 0.03 -6.87 7.15
C ARG A 40 -1.05 -7.95 7.15
N VAL A 41 -1.17 -8.67 6.05
CA VAL A 41 -2.06 -9.84 5.89
C VAL A 41 -1.20 -11.09 5.95
N GLN A 42 -1.62 -12.06 6.76
CA GLN A 42 -0.93 -13.34 6.90
C GLN A 42 -1.90 -14.45 7.32
N GLY A 43 -1.48 -15.69 7.17
CA GLY A 43 -2.18 -16.88 7.62
C GLY A 43 -1.28 -18.08 7.55
N SER A 44 -1.76 -19.21 8.05
CA SER A 44 -1.09 -20.50 7.96
C SER A 44 -1.39 -21.17 6.62
N ALA A 45 -0.42 -21.86 6.04
CA ALA A 45 -0.64 -22.63 4.81
C ALA A 45 -1.74 -23.69 4.98
N LEU A 46 -2.57 -23.86 3.95
CA LEU A 46 -3.61 -24.91 3.92
C LEU A 46 -3.00 -26.31 3.82
N SER A 47 -1.92 -26.45 3.05
CA SER A 47 -1.25 -27.71 2.82
C SER A 47 -0.15 -27.97 3.86
N PRO A 48 0.01 -29.21 4.38
CA PRO A 48 1.15 -29.57 5.23
C PRO A 48 2.47 -29.32 4.51
N GLY A 49 3.38 -28.57 5.14
CA GLY A 49 4.66 -28.20 4.54
C GLY A 49 4.60 -27.02 3.54
N GLY A 50 3.46 -26.40 3.36
CA GLY A 50 3.32 -25.15 2.60
C GLY A 50 3.96 -23.99 3.35
N GLU A 51 4.35 -22.96 2.59
CA GLU A 51 4.93 -21.75 3.19
C GLU A 51 3.84 -20.80 3.68
N ASP A 52 4.09 -20.17 4.82
CA ASP A 52 3.28 -19.06 5.30
C ASP A 52 3.50 -17.86 4.38
N VAL A 53 2.43 -17.39 3.75
CA VAL A 53 2.50 -16.22 2.88
C VAL A 53 2.23 -14.97 3.71
N VAL A 54 2.99 -13.93 3.43
CA VAL A 54 2.79 -12.59 3.99
C VAL A 54 2.57 -11.62 2.85
N GLY A 55 1.52 -10.83 2.96
CA GLY A 55 1.21 -9.75 2.05
C GLY A 55 0.78 -8.49 2.79
N THR A 56 0.32 -7.55 2.02
CA THR A 56 -0.23 -6.28 2.48
C THR A 56 -1.71 -6.21 2.19
N GLY A 57 -2.43 -5.43 2.94
CA GLY A 57 -3.80 -5.00 2.67
C GLY A 57 -4.03 -3.60 3.21
N PHE A 58 -5.19 -3.05 2.96
CA PHE A 58 -5.55 -1.76 3.53
C PHE A 58 -7.05 -1.67 3.79
N PHE A 59 -7.41 -0.92 4.82
CA PHE A 59 -8.81 -0.68 5.15
C PHE A 59 -9.49 0.22 4.13
N VAL A 60 -10.65 -0.24 3.64
CA VAL A 60 -11.57 0.50 2.76
C VAL A 60 -12.90 0.79 3.46
N GLY A 61 -13.06 0.32 4.68
CA GLY A 61 -14.22 0.51 5.55
C GLY A 61 -13.87 0.23 7.00
N PRO A 62 -14.81 0.41 7.94
CA PRO A 62 -14.56 0.30 9.37
C PRO A 62 -13.96 -1.04 9.82
N SER A 63 -14.27 -2.12 9.11
CA SER A 63 -13.78 -3.49 9.39
C SER A 63 -13.46 -4.27 8.12
N GLN A 64 -13.31 -3.59 7.00
CA GLN A 64 -13.11 -4.21 5.69
C GLN A 64 -11.71 -3.88 5.16
N VAL A 65 -10.96 -4.92 4.78
CA VAL A 65 -9.61 -4.84 4.23
C VAL A 65 -9.60 -5.44 2.83
N VAL A 66 -9.04 -4.71 1.88
CA VAL A 66 -8.72 -5.20 0.53
C VAL A 66 -7.29 -5.69 0.49
N THR A 67 -7.07 -6.81 -0.19
CA THR A 67 -5.75 -7.38 -0.52
C THR A 67 -5.83 -8.12 -1.86
N ASN A 68 -4.73 -8.70 -2.34
CA ASN A 68 -4.77 -9.60 -3.48
C ASN A 68 -5.31 -10.99 -3.10
N TYR A 69 -6.00 -11.63 -4.04
CA TYR A 69 -6.51 -12.98 -3.85
C TYR A 69 -5.37 -14.00 -3.67
N HIS A 70 -4.30 -13.90 -4.47
CA HIS A 70 -3.17 -14.81 -4.37
C HIS A 70 -2.47 -14.76 -3.00
N VAL A 71 -2.58 -13.67 -2.25
CA VAL A 71 -2.03 -13.57 -0.88
C VAL A 71 -2.75 -14.50 0.09
N ILE A 72 -4.05 -14.74 -0.14
CA ILE A 72 -4.88 -15.45 0.85
C ILE A 72 -5.44 -16.79 0.37
N ARG A 73 -5.33 -17.11 -0.92
CA ARG A 73 -6.02 -18.28 -1.52
C ARG A 73 -5.66 -19.59 -0.85
N ASP A 74 -4.38 -19.77 -0.54
CA ASP A 74 -3.82 -21.02 0.01
C ASP A 74 -3.58 -20.95 1.53
N LEU A 75 -4.23 -19.99 2.22
CA LEU A 75 -4.09 -19.76 3.65
C LEU A 75 -5.38 -20.04 4.41
N LYS A 76 -5.22 -20.45 5.65
CA LYS A 76 -6.24 -20.50 6.73
C LYS A 76 -5.80 -19.62 7.89
N ASP A 77 -6.69 -19.49 8.90
CA ASP A 77 -6.41 -18.72 10.11
C ASP A 77 -5.91 -17.31 9.81
N LEU A 78 -6.59 -16.65 8.86
CA LEU A 78 -6.18 -15.34 8.38
C LEU A 78 -6.18 -14.33 9.51
N THR A 79 -5.12 -13.55 9.57
CA THR A 79 -4.98 -12.42 10.49
C THR A 79 -4.52 -11.17 9.77
N VAL A 80 -4.91 -10.03 10.32
CA VAL A 80 -4.37 -8.72 9.94
C VAL A 80 -3.66 -8.11 11.12
N ARG A 81 -2.46 -7.57 10.87
CA ARG A 81 -1.67 -6.85 11.87
C ARG A 81 -1.58 -5.39 11.48
N LEU A 82 -1.99 -4.52 12.39
CA LEU A 82 -1.92 -3.08 12.23
C LEU A 82 -0.48 -2.56 12.37
N ALA A 83 -0.25 -1.33 11.93
CA ALA A 83 1.05 -0.66 12.06
C ALA A 83 1.51 -0.51 13.54
N ASP A 84 0.56 -0.41 14.48
CA ASP A 84 0.83 -0.36 15.92
C ASP A 84 1.10 -1.73 16.57
N GLY A 85 1.10 -2.80 15.78
CA GLY A 85 1.40 -4.17 16.21
C GLY A 85 0.21 -5.00 16.67
N ARG A 86 -0.97 -4.42 16.84
CA ARG A 86 -2.20 -5.18 17.19
C ARG A 86 -2.57 -6.12 16.06
N THR A 87 -2.97 -7.34 16.41
CA THR A 87 -3.36 -8.38 15.45
C THR A 87 -4.80 -8.81 15.69
N PHE A 88 -5.54 -9.02 14.62
CA PHE A 88 -6.94 -9.39 14.63
C PHE A 88 -7.20 -10.54 13.67
N LEU A 89 -8.19 -11.37 13.99
CA LEU A 89 -8.68 -12.39 13.06
C LEU A 89 -9.37 -11.73 11.88
N ALA A 90 -9.17 -12.32 10.71
CA ALA A 90 -9.81 -11.90 9.48
C ALA A 90 -10.47 -13.09 8.78
N GLU A 91 -11.56 -12.81 8.08
CA GLU A 91 -12.30 -13.80 7.30
C GLU A 91 -12.48 -13.30 5.88
N ARG A 92 -12.50 -14.24 4.93
CA ARG A 92 -12.85 -13.92 3.55
C ARG A 92 -14.30 -13.50 3.49
N TYR A 93 -14.55 -12.28 3.03
CA TYR A 93 -15.91 -11.78 2.79
C TYR A 93 -16.30 -11.98 1.33
N ALA A 94 -15.43 -11.58 0.41
CA ALA A 94 -15.60 -11.78 -1.02
C ALA A 94 -14.23 -11.96 -1.68
N VAL A 95 -14.20 -12.72 -2.77
CA VAL A 95 -13.00 -12.91 -3.59
C VAL A 95 -13.37 -12.84 -5.06
N ASP A 96 -12.48 -12.28 -5.84
CA ASP A 96 -12.54 -12.29 -7.29
C ASP A 96 -11.18 -12.76 -7.85
N PRO A 97 -11.05 -14.06 -8.15
CA PRO A 97 -9.83 -14.61 -8.74
C PRO A 97 -9.50 -14.02 -10.11
N GLY A 98 -10.52 -13.57 -10.86
CA GLY A 98 -10.37 -13.04 -12.23
C GLY A 98 -9.64 -11.71 -12.30
N ILE A 99 -9.64 -10.94 -11.21
CA ILE A 99 -8.92 -9.68 -11.08
C ILE A 99 -7.94 -9.69 -9.90
N ASP A 100 -7.65 -10.87 -9.36
CA ASP A 100 -6.75 -11.08 -8.22
C ASP A 100 -7.06 -10.20 -7.00
N LEU A 101 -8.34 -10.02 -6.67
CA LEU A 101 -8.79 -9.24 -5.52
C LEU A 101 -9.48 -10.07 -4.46
N ALA A 102 -9.30 -9.67 -3.21
CA ALA A 102 -9.99 -10.21 -2.06
C ALA A 102 -10.40 -9.10 -1.08
N LEU A 103 -11.60 -9.24 -0.55
CA LEU A 103 -12.13 -8.41 0.53
C LEU A 103 -12.23 -9.28 1.79
N LEU A 104 -11.64 -8.80 2.87
CA LEU A 104 -11.66 -9.44 4.17
C LEU A 104 -12.54 -8.65 5.14
N THR A 105 -13.21 -9.36 6.05
CA THR A 105 -13.80 -8.76 7.25
C THR A 105 -12.89 -9.01 8.45
N VAL A 106 -12.55 -7.97 9.18
CA VAL A 106 -11.67 -8.01 10.35
C VAL A 106 -12.53 -7.99 11.62
N ARG A 107 -12.47 -9.06 12.41
CA ARG A 107 -13.30 -9.21 13.60
C ARG A 107 -12.73 -8.41 14.77
N GLY A 108 -13.59 -7.63 15.42
CA GLY A 108 -13.25 -6.90 16.65
C GLY A 108 -12.31 -5.71 16.45
N ALA A 109 -11.90 -5.41 15.22
CA ALA A 109 -11.14 -4.20 14.90
C ALA A 109 -12.06 -3.10 14.39
N ARG A 110 -11.70 -1.87 14.76
CA ARG A 110 -12.16 -0.67 14.08
C ARG A 110 -10.95 -0.05 13.38
N ALA A 111 -11.08 0.19 12.07
CA ALA A 111 -10.01 0.76 11.26
C ALA A 111 -9.46 2.06 11.86
N PRO A 112 -8.15 2.16 12.14
CA PRO A 112 -7.56 3.42 12.61
C PRO A 112 -7.52 4.49 11.51
N GLY A 113 -7.58 4.08 10.25
CA GLY A 113 -7.66 4.89 9.05
C GLY A 113 -8.33 4.09 7.94
N VAL A 114 -8.85 4.79 6.94
CA VAL A 114 -9.50 4.20 5.77
C VAL A 114 -8.99 4.92 4.53
N LEU A 115 -8.68 4.17 3.47
CA LEU A 115 -8.34 4.70 2.16
C LEU A 115 -9.55 4.62 1.23
N THR A 116 -9.63 5.56 0.32
CA THR A 116 -10.69 5.61 -0.70
C THR A 116 -10.09 5.50 -2.08
N PHE A 117 -10.80 4.81 -2.98
CA PHE A 117 -10.39 4.71 -4.37
C PHE A 117 -10.59 6.05 -5.10
N ALA A 118 -9.60 6.44 -5.89
CA ALA A 118 -9.72 7.61 -6.75
C ALA A 118 -10.80 7.36 -7.82
N GLN A 119 -11.70 8.31 -7.96
CA GLN A 119 -12.77 8.27 -8.98
C GLN A 119 -12.26 8.92 -10.28
N VAL A 120 -11.29 8.28 -10.93
CA VAL A 120 -10.65 8.79 -12.14
C VAL A 120 -10.37 7.65 -13.12
N GLU A 121 -10.58 7.92 -14.40
CA GLU A 121 -10.18 6.98 -15.44
C GLU A 121 -8.64 6.87 -15.49
N ALA A 122 -8.12 5.65 -15.42
CA ALA A 122 -6.67 5.39 -15.42
C ALA A 122 -5.94 6.09 -16.58
N ARG A 123 -6.54 6.10 -17.78
CA ARG A 123 -5.96 6.72 -18.99
C ARG A 123 -5.87 8.24 -18.94
N ARG A 124 -6.53 8.89 -17.97
CA ARG A 124 -6.45 10.34 -17.76
C ARG A 124 -5.39 10.74 -16.73
N LEU A 125 -4.77 9.77 -16.08
CA LEU A 125 -3.70 10.03 -15.14
C LEU A 125 -2.46 10.55 -15.88
N PRO A 126 -1.84 11.66 -15.44
CA PRO A 126 -0.65 12.20 -16.11
C PRO A 126 0.56 11.29 -15.83
N LEU A 127 1.29 10.92 -16.89
CA LEU A 127 2.57 10.23 -16.76
C LEU A 127 3.57 11.13 -16.03
N GLY A 128 4.42 10.51 -15.22
CA GLY A 128 5.37 11.22 -14.37
C GLY A 128 4.79 11.76 -13.06
N MET A 129 3.48 11.59 -12.80
CA MET A 129 2.94 11.93 -11.49
C MET A 129 3.58 11.06 -10.41
N GLY A 130 3.89 11.69 -9.27
CA GLY A 130 4.45 10.98 -8.12
C GLY A 130 3.44 10.00 -7.53
N VAL A 131 3.91 8.79 -7.23
CA VAL A 131 3.13 7.75 -6.57
C VAL A 131 3.88 7.19 -5.36
N VAL A 132 3.14 6.82 -4.34
CA VAL A 132 3.64 6.23 -3.10
C VAL A 132 3.00 4.86 -2.91
N LEU A 133 3.82 3.88 -2.61
CA LEU A 133 3.40 2.55 -2.17
C LEU A 133 3.69 2.43 -0.67
N VAL A 134 2.75 1.90 0.09
CA VAL A 134 2.94 1.61 1.53
C VAL A 134 2.57 0.15 1.78
N GLY A 135 3.50 -0.63 2.34
CA GLY A 135 3.26 -2.05 2.54
C GLY A 135 4.19 -2.71 3.53
N PHE A 136 4.17 -4.04 3.55
CA PHE A 136 4.95 -4.88 4.45
C PHE A 136 5.91 -5.80 3.67
N PRO A 137 6.93 -5.24 2.98
CA PRO A 137 7.90 -6.04 2.25
C PRO A 137 8.59 -7.05 3.18
N TYR A 138 8.65 -8.31 2.73
CA TYR A 138 9.17 -9.44 3.52
C TYR A 138 8.50 -9.59 4.89
N GLY A 139 7.26 -9.12 5.05
CA GLY A 139 6.56 -9.12 6.33
C GLY A 139 7.08 -8.11 7.35
N GLN A 140 8.00 -7.24 6.96
CA GLN A 140 8.56 -6.19 7.80
C GLN A 140 7.86 -4.85 7.54
N GLY A 141 7.99 -3.92 8.45
CA GLY A 141 7.47 -2.58 8.27
C GLY A 141 6.27 -2.27 9.14
N PRO A 142 5.41 -1.31 8.73
CA PRO A 142 5.21 -0.84 7.34
C PRO A 142 6.38 -0.01 6.79
N LEU A 143 6.66 -0.19 5.50
CA LEU A 143 7.65 0.58 4.74
C LEU A 143 6.98 1.27 3.56
N ALA A 144 7.53 2.42 3.17
CA ALA A 144 7.05 3.16 2.01
C ALA A 144 8.11 3.20 0.92
N SER A 145 7.69 3.08 -0.33
CA SER A 145 8.50 3.37 -1.51
C SER A 145 7.82 4.45 -2.35
N PHE A 146 8.63 5.16 -3.13
CA PHE A 146 8.19 6.25 -3.99
C PHE A 146 8.70 6.02 -5.41
N GLY A 147 7.89 6.39 -6.37
CA GLY A 147 8.20 6.40 -7.79
C GLY A 147 7.26 7.32 -8.54
N ILE A 148 7.19 7.11 -9.85
CA ILE A 148 6.26 7.83 -10.72
C ILE A 148 5.31 6.84 -11.41
N LEU A 149 4.21 7.34 -11.92
CA LEU A 149 3.40 6.65 -12.89
C LEU A 149 4.15 6.65 -14.23
N SER A 150 4.75 5.51 -14.57
CA SER A 150 5.60 5.35 -15.76
C SER A 150 4.79 5.05 -17.01
N GLY A 151 3.58 4.48 -16.85
CA GLY A 151 2.73 4.11 -17.96
C GLY A 151 1.32 3.74 -17.52
N VAL A 152 0.41 3.78 -18.50
CA VAL A 152 -0.95 3.25 -18.39
C VAL A 152 -1.27 2.52 -19.68
N GLY A 153 -1.65 1.27 -19.61
CA GLY A 153 -1.94 0.52 -20.81
C GLY A 153 -2.50 -0.87 -20.56
N PRO A 154 -2.91 -1.54 -21.62
CA PRO A 154 -3.34 -2.92 -21.53
C PRO A 154 -2.15 -3.83 -21.23
N LEU A 155 -2.39 -4.80 -20.40
CA LEU A 155 -1.48 -5.89 -20.11
C LEU A 155 -2.29 -7.17 -19.95
N GLU A 156 -1.79 -8.25 -20.52
CA GLU A 156 -2.29 -9.59 -20.25
C GLU A 156 -1.38 -10.22 -19.20
N VAL A 157 -1.93 -10.44 -18.02
CA VAL A 157 -1.20 -11.01 -16.88
C VAL A 157 -1.74 -12.41 -16.61
N PRO A 158 -0.90 -13.45 -16.64
CA PRO A 158 -1.29 -14.76 -16.17
C PRO A 158 -1.79 -14.65 -14.72
N LEU A 159 -3.01 -15.13 -14.48
CA LEU A 159 -3.57 -15.12 -13.13
C LEU A 159 -2.86 -16.16 -12.26
N PRO A 160 -2.79 -15.92 -10.94
CA PRO A 160 -2.21 -16.87 -10.00
C PRO A 160 -2.88 -18.25 -10.01
N ASP A 161 -4.15 -18.32 -10.41
CA ASP A 161 -4.87 -19.56 -10.67
C ASP A 161 -4.93 -19.81 -12.19
N PRO A 162 -4.16 -20.78 -12.73
CA PRO A 162 -4.13 -21.06 -14.16
C PRO A 162 -5.48 -21.50 -14.74
N SER A 163 -6.41 -22.00 -13.91
CA SER A 163 -7.75 -22.41 -14.34
C SER A 163 -8.63 -21.22 -14.72
N VAL A 164 -8.32 -20.05 -14.22
CA VAL A 164 -9.05 -18.79 -14.51
C VAL A 164 -8.53 -18.10 -15.77
N GLY A 165 -7.33 -18.47 -16.26
CA GLY A 165 -6.72 -17.92 -17.45
C GLY A 165 -5.84 -16.71 -17.18
N ALA A 166 -5.98 -15.66 -18.00
CA ALA A 166 -5.23 -14.42 -17.86
C ALA A 166 -6.19 -13.24 -17.73
N GLU A 167 -5.81 -12.27 -16.90
CA GLU A 167 -6.50 -10.99 -16.85
C GLU A 167 -6.02 -10.10 -17.99
N VAL A 168 -6.97 -9.56 -18.76
CA VAL A 168 -6.69 -8.51 -19.74
C VAL A 168 -7.30 -7.22 -19.21
N GLY A 169 -6.46 -6.34 -18.68
CA GLY A 169 -6.91 -5.12 -18.05
C GLY A 169 -6.09 -3.89 -18.43
N THR A 170 -6.52 -2.74 -17.95
CA THR A 170 -5.71 -1.51 -17.99
C THR A 170 -4.91 -1.43 -16.70
N TYR A 171 -3.60 -1.52 -16.83
CA TYR A 171 -2.65 -1.50 -15.72
C TYR A 171 -1.97 -0.14 -15.58
N LEU A 172 -1.63 0.19 -14.36
CA LEU A 172 -0.75 1.30 -14.02
C LEU A 172 0.65 0.75 -13.83
N PHE A 173 1.60 1.30 -14.59
CA PHE A 173 3.02 0.95 -14.48
C PHE A 173 3.73 1.98 -13.63
N THR A 174 4.55 1.53 -12.70
CA THR A 174 5.33 2.40 -11.82
C THR A 174 6.75 1.88 -11.68
N ASP A 175 7.70 2.77 -11.48
CA ASP A 175 9.09 2.48 -11.12
C ASP A 175 9.33 2.45 -9.60
N ALA A 176 8.27 2.66 -8.81
CA ALA A 176 8.35 2.47 -7.35
C ALA A 176 8.82 1.04 -7.04
N PRO A 177 9.84 0.85 -6.18
CA PRO A 177 10.34 -0.47 -5.83
C PRO A 177 9.23 -1.39 -5.29
N LEU A 178 9.09 -2.54 -5.94
CA LEU A 178 8.16 -3.61 -5.56
C LEU A 178 8.96 -4.85 -5.14
N THR A 179 8.60 -5.43 -4.01
CA THR A 179 9.24 -6.63 -3.47
C THR A 179 8.19 -7.60 -2.92
N VAL A 180 8.61 -8.82 -2.62
CA VAL A 180 7.75 -9.82 -1.95
C VAL A 180 7.16 -9.22 -0.67
N GLY A 181 5.86 -9.41 -0.46
CA GLY A 181 5.10 -8.83 0.66
C GLY A 181 4.41 -7.51 0.33
N ASN A 182 4.73 -6.85 -0.79
CA ASN A 182 4.01 -5.67 -1.26
C ASN A 182 2.69 -6.02 -1.97
N SER A 183 2.44 -7.27 -2.33
CA SER A 183 1.15 -7.71 -2.88
C SER A 183 0.00 -7.24 -1.99
N GLY A 184 -0.99 -6.55 -2.57
CA GLY A 184 -2.13 -5.96 -1.86
C GLY A 184 -1.88 -4.57 -1.29
N SER A 185 -0.70 -3.96 -1.52
CA SER A 185 -0.41 -2.58 -1.09
C SER A 185 -1.23 -1.55 -1.87
N PRO A 186 -1.69 -0.47 -1.23
CA PRO A 186 -2.27 0.66 -1.96
C PRO A 186 -1.19 1.42 -2.74
N LEU A 187 -1.50 1.78 -3.98
CA LEU A 187 -0.76 2.77 -4.74
C LEU A 187 -1.46 4.12 -4.61
N LEU A 188 -0.79 5.08 -4.01
CA LEU A 188 -1.33 6.38 -3.64
C LEU A 188 -0.76 7.49 -4.52
N ASN A 189 -1.58 8.47 -4.86
CA ASN A 189 -1.09 9.74 -5.37
C ASN A 189 -0.63 10.65 -4.21
N LEU A 190 -0.09 11.83 -4.52
CA LEU A 190 0.39 12.75 -3.48
C LEU A 190 -0.73 13.53 -2.75
N GLN A 191 -2.01 13.24 -3.03
CA GLN A 191 -3.16 13.72 -2.27
C GLN A 191 -3.63 12.68 -1.23
N GLY A 192 -3.29 11.41 -1.39
CA GLY A 192 -3.55 10.28 -0.47
C GLY A 192 -4.90 9.61 -0.67
#